data_07f33764c14c9ef2b2fca40ac0579dca
#
_entry.id   07f33764c14c9ef2b2fca40ac0579dca
#
_cell.length_a   1.000
_cell.length_b   1.000
_cell.length_c   1.000
_cell.angle_alpha   90.00
_cell.angle_beta   90.00
_cell.angle_gamma   90.00
#
_symmetry.space_group_name_H-M   'P 1'
#
loop_
_entity.id
_entity.type
_entity.pdbx_description
1 polymer ?
#
loop_
_entity_poly.entity_id
_entity_poly.type
_entity_poly.pdbx_seq_one_letter_code
_entity_poly.pdbx_strand_id
1 'polypeptide(L)'
;MIIIPNRFITKIEQAIGTVDIDALKEYVKSPTEFERKDDVPMMCMAEFWNDELGRAYYNFKDIDHEWLALDVDDNMKISDFMTQFADYDYILYTSFNHTAEHHKFRVLLHYCGLDYSHLGANLDEIKSNWHFTLESMFPWADKNAMDMTRAFYLPAARPEYFYHINETGKKFYLPMMKRPILKTDGYDGIIAKHYKNNTTIDAHKKKNVEYYLSTSFNKINGNGNSNTSLYNAICTCLACHDDSTLEEVLRKARNEKWSESEIRTKIECARRFVGR
;
A
#
# COMPACT_ATOMS: atom_id res chain seq x y z
N MET A 1 10.28 11.97 3.31
CA MET A 1 9.72 10.69 3.80
C MET A 1 9.17 10.87 5.21
N ILE A 2 8.01 10.32 5.51
CA ILE A 2 7.36 10.39 6.83
C ILE A 2 7.84 9.21 7.68
N ILE A 3 8.19 9.46 8.94
CA ILE A 3 8.62 8.42 9.89
C ILE A 3 7.48 8.08 10.85
N ILE A 4 7.14 6.81 10.91
CA ILE A 4 6.07 6.24 11.73
C ILE A 4 6.70 5.40 12.84
N PRO A 5 6.30 5.56 14.10
CA PRO A 5 6.97 4.93 15.26
C PRO A 5 7.07 3.40 15.17
N ASN A 6 6.03 2.74 14.63
CA ASN A 6 5.99 1.29 14.47
C ASN A 6 4.83 0.88 13.54
N ARG A 7 4.72 -0.41 13.21
CA ARG A 7 3.72 -0.94 12.27
C ARG A 7 2.27 -0.81 12.72
N PHE A 8 2.01 -0.64 14.00
CA PHE A 8 0.64 -0.57 14.55
C PHE A 8 0.05 0.84 14.42
N ILE A 9 0.91 1.85 14.23
CA ILE A 9 0.49 3.21 13.98
C ILE A 9 0.04 3.35 12.53
N THR A 10 -1.21 3.73 12.36
CA THR A 10 -1.82 3.88 11.03
C THR A 10 -2.15 5.32 10.68
N LYS A 11 -2.36 6.18 11.66
CA LYS A 11 -2.67 7.60 11.46
C LYS A 11 -1.40 8.42 11.23
N ILE A 12 -1.46 9.34 10.28
CA ILE A 12 -0.32 10.19 9.92
C ILE A 12 0.02 11.20 11.02
N GLU A 13 -0.98 11.72 11.73
CA GLU A 13 -0.77 12.63 12.89
C GLU A 13 0.12 12.02 13.99
N GLN A 14 0.25 10.70 14.03
CA GLN A 14 1.10 9.98 14.97
C GLN A 14 2.52 9.74 14.45
N ALA A 15 2.86 10.30 13.29
CA ALA A 15 4.24 10.29 12.80
C ALA A 15 5.15 11.07 13.76
N ILE A 16 6.38 10.56 13.92
CA ILE A 16 7.37 11.16 14.83
C ILE A 16 8.27 12.18 14.13
N GLY A 17 8.11 12.38 12.84
CA GLY A 17 8.85 13.35 12.05
C GLY A 17 8.99 13.00 10.59
N THR A 18 9.87 13.70 9.93
CA THR A 18 10.28 13.45 8.56
C THR A 18 11.78 13.23 8.49
N VAL A 19 12.24 12.49 7.49
CA VAL A 19 13.64 12.31 7.19
C VAL A 19 13.86 12.58 5.70
N ASP A 20 14.92 13.30 5.38
CA ASP A 20 15.42 13.41 4.01
C ASP A 20 16.38 12.27 3.69
N ILE A 21 16.84 12.21 2.46
CA ILE A 21 17.69 11.12 1.98
C ILE A 21 19.08 11.15 2.62
N ASP A 22 19.62 12.34 2.91
CA ASP A 22 20.97 12.47 3.48
C ASP A 22 20.97 12.06 4.95
N ALA A 23 19.95 12.45 5.72
CA ALA A 23 19.78 11.96 7.08
C ALA A 23 19.57 10.43 7.12
N LEU A 24 18.86 9.86 6.14
CA LEU A 24 18.72 8.41 6.04
C LEU A 24 20.06 7.74 5.71
N LYS A 25 20.89 8.30 4.82
CA LYS A 25 22.25 7.77 4.53
C LYS A 25 23.10 7.70 5.80
N GLU A 26 23.02 8.73 6.63
CA GLU A 26 23.77 8.70 7.90
C GLU A 26 23.20 7.68 8.88
N TYR A 27 21.88 7.57 8.96
CA TYR A 27 21.23 6.58 9.83
C TYR A 27 21.56 5.13 9.41
N VAL A 28 21.59 4.84 8.11
CA VAL A 28 21.94 3.52 7.57
C VAL A 28 23.35 3.09 7.97
N LYS A 29 24.31 4.01 8.12
CA LYS A 29 25.69 3.70 8.52
C LYS A 29 25.80 3.25 9.98
N SER A 30 24.90 3.73 10.85
CA SER A 30 24.89 3.41 12.27
C SER A 30 23.46 3.36 12.82
N PRO A 31 22.68 2.34 12.45
CA PRO A 31 21.28 2.24 12.87
C PRO A 31 21.17 1.88 14.35
N THR A 32 20.03 2.23 14.92
CA THR A 32 19.67 1.86 16.30
C THR A 32 19.44 0.36 16.41
N GLU A 33 19.83 -0.22 17.54
CA GLU A 33 19.51 -1.60 17.89
C GLU A 33 18.08 -1.70 18.45
N PHE A 34 17.35 -2.74 18.04
CA PHE A 34 16.02 -3.04 18.54
C PHE A 34 15.93 -4.52 18.92
N GLU A 35 15.29 -4.83 20.03
CA GLU A 35 15.07 -6.22 20.43
C GLU A 35 14.05 -6.93 19.56
N ARG A 36 12.99 -6.21 19.14
CA ARG A 36 11.87 -6.73 18.37
C ARG A 36 11.66 -5.95 17.09
N LYS A 37 11.32 -6.66 16.01
CA LYS A 37 10.98 -6.05 14.73
C LYS A 37 9.83 -5.03 14.83
N ASP A 38 8.88 -5.29 15.71
CA ASP A 38 7.69 -4.46 15.87
C ASP A 38 7.98 -3.07 16.47
N ASP A 39 9.13 -2.94 17.13
CA ASP A 39 9.58 -1.68 17.73
C ASP A 39 10.39 -0.82 16.75
N VAL A 40 10.76 -1.39 15.60
CA VAL A 40 11.50 -0.66 14.56
C VAL A 40 10.60 0.37 13.88
N PRO A 41 10.98 1.66 13.84
CA PRO A 41 10.24 2.66 13.09
C PRO A 41 10.16 2.34 11.60
N MET A 42 9.17 2.92 10.95
CA MET A 42 8.95 2.74 9.52
C MET A 42 9.00 4.08 8.80
N MET A 43 9.48 4.08 7.58
CA MET A 43 9.37 5.22 6.67
C MET A 43 8.30 4.97 5.62
N CYS A 44 7.59 6.02 5.21
CA CYS A 44 6.64 6.01 4.11
C CYS A 44 7.06 7.05 3.07
N MET A 45 7.08 6.65 1.79
CA MET A 45 7.46 7.52 0.67
C MET A 45 6.30 8.40 0.20
N ALA A 46 5.07 8.08 0.60
CA ALA A 46 3.87 8.81 0.21
C ALA A 46 3.60 10.02 1.11
N GLU A 47 2.99 11.05 0.51
CA GLU A 47 2.31 12.14 1.19
C GLU A 47 0.80 11.89 1.26
N PHE A 48 0.13 12.47 2.24
CA PHE A 48 -1.29 12.27 2.49
C PHE A 48 -2.02 13.61 2.63
N TRP A 49 -3.32 13.61 2.26
CA TRP A 49 -4.16 14.81 2.32
C TRP A 49 -4.57 15.20 3.74
N ASN A 50 -4.76 14.20 4.60
CA ASN A 50 -5.29 14.39 5.95
C ASN A 50 -4.54 13.51 6.96
N ASP A 51 -3.91 14.14 7.94
CA ASP A 51 -3.07 13.50 8.95
C ASP A 51 -3.88 12.69 9.97
N GLU A 52 -5.15 13.02 10.18
CA GLU A 52 -6.05 12.25 11.04
C GLU A 52 -6.43 10.88 10.44
N LEU A 53 -6.24 10.72 9.13
CA LEU A 53 -6.54 9.49 8.42
C LEU A 53 -5.30 8.60 8.32
N GLY A 54 -5.53 7.34 7.99
CA GLY A 54 -4.46 6.36 7.82
C GLY A 54 -3.79 6.42 6.44
N ARG A 55 -2.75 5.62 6.31
CA ARG A 55 -2.02 5.38 5.05
C ARG A 55 -2.85 4.55 4.09
N ALA A 56 -3.87 5.11 3.50
CA ALA A 56 -4.75 4.44 2.55
C ALA A 56 -4.84 5.23 1.25
N TYR A 57 -5.14 4.54 0.16
CA TYR A 57 -5.21 5.15 -1.18
C TYR A 57 -6.14 6.35 -1.27
N TYR A 58 -7.26 6.32 -0.58
CA TYR A 58 -8.20 7.44 -0.58
C TYR A 58 -7.64 8.71 0.09
N ASN A 59 -6.60 8.57 0.92
CA ASN A 59 -5.89 9.66 1.57
C ASN A 59 -4.56 9.99 0.89
N PHE A 60 -4.18 9.26 -0.16
CA PHE A 60 -2.95 9.48 -0.90
C PHE A 60 -2.98 10.82 -1.63
N LYS A 61 -1.93 11.59 -1.47
CA LYS A 61 -1.73 12.89 -2.11
C LYS A 61 -0.65 12.82 -3.19
N ASP A 62 0.51 12.33 -2.80
CA ASP A 62 1.71 12.31 -3.63
C ASP A 62 2.68 11.22 -3.17
N ILE A 63 3.70 10.94 -3.97
CA ILE A 63 4.79 10.04 -3.64
C ILE A 63 6.12 10.73 -3.97
N ASP A 64 7.20 10.27 -3.35
CA ASP A 64 8.54 10.73 -3.67
C ASP A 64 8.87 10.49 -5.16
N HIS A 65 9.23 11.54 -5.86
CA HIS A 65 9.51 11.51 -7.30
C HIS A 65 10.96 11.18 -7.65
N GLU A 66 11.80 11.00 -6.65
CA GLU A 66 13.23 10.74 -6.86
C GLU A 66 13.68 9.39 -6.31
N TRP A 67 13.03 8.91 -5.24
CA TRP A 67 13.45 7.69 -4.54
C TRP A 67 12.33 6.66 -4.48
N LEU A 68 12.63 5.47 -4.98
CA LEU A 68 11.73 4.32 -4.98
C LEU A 68 12.19 3.30 -3.94
N ALA A 69 11.32 2.96 -3.00
CA ALA A 69 11.61 1.90 -2.03
C ALA A 69 11.15 0.53 -2.55
N LEU A 70 12.05 -0.45 -2.50
CA LEU A 70 11.82 -1.84 -2.88
C LEU A 70 12.17 -2.75 -1.70
N ASP A 71 11.34 -3.76 -1.44
CA ASP A 71 11.59 -4.82 -0.45
C ASP A 71 11.97 -6.11 -1.17
N VAL A 72 12.98 -6.82 -0.72
CA VAL A 72 13.49 -8.05 -1.34
C VAL A 72 13.52 -9.15 -0.30
N ASP A 73 12.73 -10.19 -0.55
CA ASP A 73 12.62 -11.38 0.30
C ASP A 73 13.08 -12.63 -0.49
N ASP A 74 14.35 -13.01 -0.32
CA ASP A 74 14.96 -14.24 -0.86
C ASP A 74 15.02 -14.42 -2.39
N ASN A 75 14.40 -13.53 -3.17
CA ASN A 75 14.32 -13.67 -4.64
C ASN A 75 15.55 -13.14 -5.38
N MET A 76 16.48 -12.50 -4.69
CA MET A 76 17.72 -11.93 -5.24
C MET A 76 18.79 -11.87 -4.15
N LYS A 77 20.04 -12.21 -4.49
CA LYS A 77 21.17 -12.02 -3.59
C LYS A 77 21.62 -10.56 -3.59
N ILE A 78 22.14 -10.09 -2.46
CA ILE A 78 22.68 -8.74 -2.33
C ILE A 78 23.80 -8.49 -3.36
N SER A 79 24.73 -9.46 -3.56
CA SER A 79 25.78 -9.38 -4.55
C SER A 79 25.29 -9.21 -5.98
N ASP A 80 24.22 -9.91 -6.32
CA ASP A 80 23.63 -9.87 -7.66
C ASP A 80 22.95 -8.52 -7.91
N PHE A 81 22.23 -8.01 -6.89
CA PHE A 81 21.68 -6.66 -6.94
C PHE A 81 22.77 -5.60 -7.12
N MET A 82 23.82 -5.63 -6.29
CA MET A 82 24.91 -4.67 -6.37
C MET A 82 25.60 -4.69 -7.73
N THR A 83 25.75 -5.89 -8.33
CA THR A 83 26.35 -6.04 -9.67
C THR A 83 25.42 -5.48 -10.74
N GLN A 84 24.12 -5.82 -10.68
CA GLN A 84 23.14 -5.39 -11.68
C GLN A 84 22.90 -3.87 -11.68
N PHE A 85 22.96 -3.24 -10.51
CA PHE A 85 22.68 -1.82 -10.31
C PHE A 85 23.92 -0.98 -10.04
N ALA A 86 25.13 -1.51 -10.31
CA ALA A 86 26.41 -0.84 -10.02
C ALA A 86 26.54 0.58 -10.62
N ASP A 87 25.85 0.84 -11.72
CA ASP A 87 25.87 2.13 -12.43
C ASP A 87 24.93 3.20 -11.85
N TYR A 88 24.05 2.85 -10.90
CA TYR A 88 22.98 3.73 -10.44
C TYR A 88 23.13 4.10 -8.98
N ASP A 89 22.53 5.24 -8.60
CA ASP A 89 22.48 5.66 -7.20
C ASP A 89 21.44 4.83 -6.44
N TYR A 90 21.85 4.27 -5.31
CA TYR A 90 20.95 3.58 -4.40
C TYR A 90 21.49 3.52 -2.96
N ILE A 91 20.57 3.31 -2.04
CA ILE A 91 20.85 2.94 -0.65
C ILE A 91 20.28 1.54 -0.44
N LEU A 92 21.12 0.59 -0.06
CA LEU A 92 20.74 -0.77 0.29
C LEU A 92 21.00 -1.02 1.76
N TYR A 93 20.09 -1.66 2.47
CA TYR A 93 20.29 -2.14 3.83
C TYR A 93 19.51 -3.44 4.09
N THR A 94 20.08 -4.31 4.92
CA THR A 94 19.46 -5.58 5.27
C THR A 94 18.27 -5.39 6.20
N SER A 95 17.25 -6.23 6.04
CA SER A 95 16.06 -6.19 6.89
C SER A 95 16.33 -6.85 8.25
N PHE A 96 15.44 -6.65 9.21
CA PHE A 96 15.55 -7.19 10.57
C PHE A 96 15.73 -8.73 10.63
N ASN A 97 15.17 -9.46 9.68
CA ASN A 97 15.22 -10.93 9.61
C ASN A 97 16.20 -11.44 8.53
N HIS A 98 17.16 -10.62 8.12
CA HIS A 98 18.22 -11.05 7.20
C HIS A 98 19.15 -12.05 7.86
N THR A 99 19.54 -13.07 7.10
CA THR A 99 20.64 -13.99 7.44
C THR A 99 21.50 -14.26 6.21
N ALA A 100 22.66 -14.87 6.41
CA ALA A 100 23.56 -15.24 5.30
C ALA A 100 22.91 -16.21 4.29
N GLU A 101 21.99 -17.07 4.77
CA GLU A 101 21.24 -18.03 3.93
C GLU A 101 19.96 -17.42 3.33
N HIS A 102 19.36 -16.41 3.99
CA HIS A 102 18.13 -15.77 3.60
C HIS A 102 18.34 -14.28 3.38
N HIS A 103 18.57 -13.91 2.12
CA HIS A 103 18.81 -12.54 1.75
C HIS A 103 17.54 -11.72 1.80
N LYS A 104 17.39 -10.91 2.86
CA LYS A 104 16.29 -9.98 3.06
C LYS A 104 16.82 -8.57 3.19
N PHE A 105 16.51 -7.73 2.22
CA PHE A 105 17.05 -6.37 2.19
C PHE A 105 16.08 -5.39 1.55
N ARG A 106 16.31 -4.11 1.78
CA ARG A 106 15.59 -3.00 1.17
C ARG A 106 16.53 -2.16 0.35
N VAL A 107 15.96 -1.59 -0.68
CA VAL A 107 16.66 -0.67 -1.56
C VAL A 107 15.83 0.58 -1.70
N LEU A 108 16.49 1.73 -1.54
CA LEU A 108 16.00 2.99 -2.08
C LEU A 108 16.79 3.25 -3.35
N LEU A 109 16.12 3.18 -4.48
CA LEU A 109 16.71 3.39 -5.80
C LEU A 109 16.42 4.82 -6.26
N HIS A 110 17.46 5.57 -6.60
CA HIS A 110 17.31 6.90 -7.17
C HIS A 110 16.83 6.78 -8.63
N TYR A 111 15.64 7.28 -8.94
CA TYR A 111 15.02 7.07 -10.23
C TYR A 111 14.59 8.36 -10.92
N CYS A 112 14.29 8.26 -12.21
CA CYS A 112 13.69 9.31 -13.03
C CYS A 112 12.80 8.67 -14.09
N GLY A 113 12.00 9.49 -14.76
CA GLY A 113 11.18 9.07 -15.91
C GLY A 113 9.74 8.73 -15.58
N LEU A 114 9.47 8.12 -14.43
CA LEU A 114 8.11 7.83 -14.01
C LEU A 114 7.48 9.05 -13.34
N ASP A 115 6.39 9.52 -13.92
CA ASP A 115 5.45 10.44 -13.28
C ASP A 115 4.14 9.68 -13.04
N TYR A 116 3.84 9.40 -11.77
CA TYR A 116 2.69 8.59 -11.41
C TYR A 116 1.36 9.22 -11.83
N SER A 117 1.27 10.57 -11.89
CA SER A 117 0.05 11.28 -12.30
C SER A 117 -0.35 10.96 -13.75
N HIS A 118 0.60 10.55 -14.58
CA HIS A 118 0.38 10.15 -15.97
C HIS A 118 0.09 8.63 -16.14
N LEU A 119 0.14 7.87 -15.07
CA LEU A 119 -0.15 6.43 -15.12
C LEU A 119 -1.63 6.11 -15.32
N GLY A 120 -2.54 7.03 -15.04
CA GLY A 120 -3.98 6.80 -15.20
C GLY A 120 -4.82 8.05 -15.02
N ALA A 121 -6.10 7.96 -15.38
CA ALA A 121 -7.07 9.03 -15.22
C ALA A 121 -7.68 9.09 -13.80
N ASN A 122 -7.48 8.05 -13.00
CA ASN A 122 -7.96 7.92 -11.63
C ASN A 122 -7.00 7.08 -10.79
N LEU A 123 -7.18 7.09 -9.46
CA LEU A 123 -6.29 6.40 -8.53
C LEU A 123 -6.22 4.87 -8.75
N ASP A 124 -7.30 4.23 -9.19
CA ASP A 124 -7.30 2.78 -9.43
C ASP A 124 -6.45 2.41 -10.65
N GLU A 125 -6.56 3.20 -11.72
CA GLU A 125 -5.70 3.06 -12.90
C GLU A 125 -4.23 3.35 -12.56
N ILE A 126 -3.98 4.43 -11.82
CA ILE A 126 -2.64 4.80 -11.34
C ILE A 126 -2.05 3.64 -10.54
N LYS A 127 -2.79 3.13 -9.56
CA LYS A 127 -2.38 1.98 -8.74
C LYS A 127 -2.08 0.75 -9.59
N SER A 128 -2.97 0.40 -10.51
CA SER A 128 -2.82 -0.77 -11.36
C SER A 128 -1.59 -0.67 -12.26
N ASN A 129 -1.37 0.49 -12.86
CA ASN A 129 -0.23 0.73 -13.75
C ASN A 129 1.08 0.90 -12.99
N TRP A 130 1.06 1.49 -11.79
CA TRP A 130 2.19 1.52 -10.87
C TRP A 130 2.66 0.10 -10.52
N HIS A 131 1.75 -0.74 -10.03
CA HIS A 131 2.07 -2.15 -9.75
C HIS A 131 2.61 -2.88 -10.97
N PHE A 132 1.97 -2.72 -12.13
CA PHE A 132 2.41 -3.35 -13.37
C PHE A 132 3.81 -2.90 -13.78
N THR A 133 4.10 -1.61 -13.64
CA THR A 133 5.43 -1.06 -13.91
C THR A 133 6.47 -1.68 -12.99
N LEU A 134 6.23 -1.69 -11.68
CA LEU A 134 7.18 -2.23 -10.72
C LEU A 134 7.37 -3.73 -10.85
N GLU A 135 6.30 -4.51 -11.01
CA GLU A 135 6.37 -5.96 -11.26
C GLU A 135 7.16 -6.30 -12.53
N SER A 136 7.00 -5.48 -13.57
CA SER A 136 7.72 -5.69 -14.84
C SER A 136 9.19 -5.34 -14.74
N MET A 137 9.54 -4.28 -14.02
CA MET A 137 10.92 -3.80 -13.90
C MET A 137 11.70 -4.52 -12.80
N PHE A 138 11.03 -4.94 -11.73
CA PHE A 138 11.63 -5.55 -10.54
C PHE A 138 10.91 -6.85 -10.15
N PRO A 139 10.93 -7.89 -11.02
CA PRO A 139 10.19 -9.14 -10.78
C PRO A 139 10.66 -9.92 -9.54
N TRP A 140 11.82 -9.58 -9.03
CA TRP A 140 12.45 -10.14 -7.83
C TRP A 140 12.04 -9.43 -6.53
N ALA A 141 11.44 -8.24 -6.59
CA ALA A 141 10.97 -7.52 -5.41
C ALA A 141 9.64 -8.09 -4.89
N ASP A 142 9.39 -7.93 -3.59
CA ASP A 142 8.12 -8.36 -2.97
C ASP A 142 6.94 -7.56 -3.53
N LYS A 143 6.06 -8.25 -4.25
CA LYS A 143 4.88 -7.67 -4.87
C LYS A 143 3.93 -7.01 -3.87
N ASN A 144 3.86 -7.54 -2.64
CA ASN A 144 3.03 -6.97 -1.58
C ASN A 144 3.59 -5.64 -1.05
N ALA A 145 4.87 -5.36 -1.33
CA ALA A 145 5.52 -4.12 -0.93
C ALA A 145 5.48 -3.03 -2.01
N MET A 146 4.94 -3.32 -3.21
CA MET A 146 4.85 -2.37 -4.33
C MET A 146 3.68 -1.37 -4.23
N ASP A 147 2.99 -1.31 -3.10
CA ASP A 147 1.91 -0.36 -2.86
C ASP A 147 2.49 1.06 -2.62
N MET A 148 1.94 2.08 -3.31
CA MET A 148 2.39 3.48 -3.21
C MET A 148 2.32 4.02 -1.78
N THR A 149 1.39 3.52 -0.97
CA THR A 149 1.20 3.94 0.43
C THR A 149 1.93 3.03 1.43
N ARG A 150 2.78 2.13 0.93
CA ARG A 150 3.53 1.19 1.77
C ARG A 150 4.51 1.92 2.67
N ALA A 151 4.56 1.50 3.94
CA ALA A 151 5.66 1.86 4.82
C ALA A 151 6.65 0.71 4.93
N PHE A 152 7.92 1.07 5.00
CA PHE A 152 9.06 0.18 5.07
C PHE A 152 9.78 0.38 6.40
N TYR A 153 10.13 -0.71 7.07
CA TYR A 153 10.93 -0.60 8.29
C TYR A 153 12.27 0.09 8.01
N LEU A 154 12.66 1.00 8.88
CA LEU A 154 13.99 1.56 8.88
C LEU A 154 15.05 0.46 9.15
N PRO A 155 16.31 0.70 8.83
CA PRO A 155 17.38 -0.19 9.24
C PRO A 155 17.47 -0.33 10.75
N ALA A 156 17.84 -1.52 11.21
CA ALA A 156 18.07 -1.82 12.62
C ALA A 156 19.40 -2.57 12.76
N ALA A 157 20.21 -2.19 13.75
CA ALA A 157 21.45 -2.87 14.03
C ALA A 157 21.18 -4.33 14.47
N ARG A 158 21.81 -5.28 13.78
CA ARG A 158 21.72 -6.74 14.01
C ARG A 158 23.09 -7.35 13.73
N PRO A 159 23.39 -8.56 14.23
CA PRO A 159 24.69 -9.20 14.00
C PRO A 159 25.10 -9.32 12.53
N GLU A 160 24.14 -9.58 11.65
CA GLU A 160 24.35 -9.70 10.19
C GLU A 160 23.91 -8.46 9.43
N TYR A 161 23.86 -7.31 10.09
CA TYR A 161 23.52 -6.07 9.43
C TYR A 161 24.56 -5.71 8.37
N PHE A 162 24.08 -5.43 7.18
CA PHE A 162 24.88 -4.96 6.07
C PHE A 162 24.19 -3.78 5.40
N TYR A 163 24.95 -2.82 4.93
CA TYR A 163 24.46 -1.74 4.09
C TYR A 163 25.45 -1.43 2.97
N HIS A 164 24.95 -0.82 1.92
CA HIS A 164 25.75 -0.27 0.85
C HIS A 164 25.08 0.98 0.29
N ILE A 165 25.88 2.04 0.12
CA ILE A 165 25.44 3.29 -0.50
C ILE A 165 26.26 3.45 -1.77
N ASN A 166 25.59 3.48 -2.93
CA ASN A 166 26.21 3.68 -4.22
C ASN A 166 25.84 5.07 -4.73
N GLU A 167 26.84 5.90 -4.98
CA GLU A 167 26.68 7.30 -5.41
C GLU A 167 27.47 7.54 -6.70
N THR A 168 26.85 7.20 -7.82
CA THR A 168 27.42 7.37 -9.16
C THR A 168 26.99 8.68 -9.82
N GLY A 169 25.97 9.32 -9.27
CA GLY A 169 25.27 10.47 -9.85
C GLY A 169 24.28 10.11 -10.97
N LYS A 170 24.02 8.80 -11.19
CA LYS A 170 23.17 8.31 -12.26
C LYS A 170 21.85 7.76 -11.72
N LYS A 171 20.75 8.37 -12.15
CA LYS A 171 19.38 7.90 -11.83
C LYS A 171 19.00 6.70 -12.72
N PHE A 172 18.29 5.75 -12.12
CA PHE A 172 17.69 4.65 -12.87
C PHE A 172 16.49 5.16 -13.66
N TYR A 173 16.44 4.91 -14.95
CA TYR A 173 15.28 5.28 -15.75
C TYR A 173 14.14 4.27 -15.55
N LEU A 174 13.07 4.72 -14.90
CA LEU A 174 11.85 3.95 -14.70
C LEU A 174 10.79 4.38 -15.71
N PRO A 175 10.47 3.55 -16.72
CA PRO A 175 9.50 3.91 -17.74
C PRO A 175 8.09 3.94 -17.18
N MET A 176 7.23 4.76 -17.76
CA MET A 176 5.79 4.67 -17.52
C MET A 176 5.21 3.50 -18.31
N MET A 177 4.73 2.47 -17.63
CA MET A 177 4.12 1.31 -18.25
C MET A 177 2.63 1.24 -17.89
N LYS A 178 1.80 1.06 -18.91
CA LYS A 178 0.36 0.84 -18.71
C LYS A 178 0.08 -0.66 -18.80
N ARG A 179 -0.66 -1.16 -17.83
CA ARG A 179 -1.12 -2.54 -17.86
C ARG A 179 -1.93 -2.78 -19.14
N PRO A 180 -1.58 -3.78 -19.97
CA PRO A 180 -2.39 -4.10 -21.13
C PRO A 180 -3.82 -4.34 -20.68
N ILE A 181 -4.75 -3.61 -21.25
CA ILE A 181 -6.17 -3.96 -21.15
C ILE A 181 -6.27 -5.24 -21.97
N LEU A 182 -6.15 -6.38 -21.29
CA LEU A 182 -6.55 -7.62 -21.91
C LEU A 182 -8.01 -7.38 -22.27
N LYS A 183 -8.29 -7.26 -23.57
CA LYS A 183 -9.64 -7.46 -24.09
C LYS A 183 -9.97 -8.91 -23.83
N THR A 184 -10.14 -9.26 -22.58
CA THR A 184 -10.91 -10.42 -22.20
C THR A 184 -12.34 -10.04 -22.54
N ASP A 185 -12.76 -10.41 -23.74
CA ASP A 185 -14.17 -10.57 -24.04
C ASP A 185 -14.75 -11.37 -22.87
N GLY A 186 -15.13 -10.72 -21.81
CA GLY A 186 -15.77 -11.38 -20.69
C GLY A 186 -15.53 -10.84 -19.29
N TYR A 187 -14.34 -10.37 -18.86
CA TYR A 187 -14.14 -10.08 -17.44
C TYR A 187 -14.60 -8.68 -17.01
N ASP A 188 -14.33 -7.64 -17.78
CA ASP A 188 -14.93 -6.31 -17.56
C ASP A 188 -16.42 -6.29 -17.98
N GLY A 189 -16.76 -7.12 -18.98
CA GLY A 189 -18.15 -7.44 -19.30
C GLY A 189 -18.85 -8.25 -18.21
N ILE A 190 -18.13 -9.07 -17.42
CA ILE A 190 -18.69 -9.83 -16.30
C ILE A 190 -18.91 -8.91 -15.08
N ILE A 191 -17.97 -8.04 -14.73
CA ILE A 191 -18.18 -7.06 -13.65
C ILE A 191 -19.26 -6.05 -14.05
N ALA A 192 -19.19 -5.46 -15.23
CA ALA A 192 -20.25 -4.56 -15.71
C ALA A 192 -21.59 -5.29 -16.03
N LYS A 193 -21.56 -6.57 -16.49
CA LYS A 193 -22.74 -7.41 -16.62
C LYS A 193 -23.27 -7.94 -15.28
N HIS A 194 -22.38 -8.27 -14.33
CA HIS A 194 -22.81 -8.62 -12.97
C HIS A 194 -23.57 -7.49 -12.29
N TYR A 195 -23.14 -6.24 -12.50
CA TYR A 195 -23.86 -5.07 -11.98
C TYR A 195 -25.06 -4.64 -12.85
N LYS A 196 -25.23 -5.17 -14.07
CA LYS A 196 -26.36 -4.89 -14.96
C LYS A 196 -27.47 -5.96 -14.95
N ASN A 197 -27.18 -7.18 -14.51
CA ASN A 197 -28.18 -8.25 -14.40
C ASN A 197 -28.70 -8.34 -12.97
N ASN A 198 -29.90 -7.81 -12.72
CA ASN A 198 -30.57 -7.74 -11.41
C ASN A 198 -30.55 -9.04 -10.59
N THR A 199 -30.62 -10.20 -11.21
CA THR A 199 -30.61 -11.50 -10.52
C THR A 199 -29.26 -11.87 -9.87
N THR A 200 -28.14 -11.44 -10.46
CA THR A 200 -26.80 -11.73 -9.94
C THR A 200 -26.38 -10.72 -8.87
N ILE A 201 -26.86 -9.48 -8.99
CA ILE A 201 -26.67 -8.42 -7.99
C ILE A 201 -27.35 -8.81 -6.69
N ASP A 202 -28.60 -9.33 -6.75
CA ASP A 202 -29.33 -9.73 -5.56
C ASP A 202 -28.66 -10.90 -4.81
N ALA A 203 -28.05 -11.85 -5.51
CA ALA A 203 -27.31 -12.94 -4.87
C ALA A 203 -26.02 -12.46 -4.19
N HIS A 204 -25.27 -11.55 -4.81
CA HIS A 204 -24.08 -10.95 -4.20
C HIS A 204 -24.43 -9.97 -3.07
N LYS A 205 -25.47 -9.18 -3.25
CA LYS A 205 -26.04 -8.31 -2.23
C LYS A 205 -26.37 -9.10 -0.96
N LYS A 206 -27.10 -10.17 -1.12
CA LYS A 206 -27.49 -11.05 -0.02
C LYS A 206 -26.23 -11.57 0.70
N LYS A 207 -25.26 -12.08 -0.03
CA LYS A 207 -24.04 -12.67 0.54
C LYS A 207 -23.17 -11.65 1.28
N ASN A 208 -22.90 -10.49 0.72
CA ASN A 208 -22.00 -9.49 1.34
C ASN A 208 -22.66 -8.78 2.52
N VAL A 209 -23.93 -8.42 2.38
CA VAL A 209 -24.67 -7.72 3.42
C VAL A 209 -25.06 -8.66 4.56
N GLU A 210 -25.57 -9.85 4.26
CA GLU A 210 -25.86 -10.86 5.29
C GLU A 210 -24.61 -11.28 6.06
N TYR A 211 -23.47 -11.47 5.36
CA TYR A 211 -22.22 -11.75 6.00
C TYR A 211 -21.82 -10.64 6.98
N TYR A 212 -21.88 -9.38 6.55
CA TYR A 212 -21.56 -8.25 7.43
C TYR A 212 -22.55 -8.14 8.59
N LEU A 213 -23.86 -8.28 8.35
CA LEU A 213 -24.89 -8.16 9.39
C LEU A 213 -24.88 -9.30 10.37
N SER A 214 -24.57 -10.53 9.95
CA SER A 214 -24.54 -11.73 10.81
C SER A 214 -23.24 -11.93 11.57
N THR A 215 -22.13 -11.36 11.12
CA THR A 215 -20.81 -11.57 11.72
C THR A 215 -20.53 -10.51 12.78
N SER A 216 -20.17 -10.92 14.00
CA SER A 216 -19.70 -9.98 15.02
C SER A 216 -18.25 -9.59 14.73
N PHE A 217 -18.04 -8.34 14.35
CA PHE A 217 -16.70 -7.79 14.17
C PHE A 217 -16.31 -7.02 15.42
N ASN A 218 -15.15 -7.36 15.99
CA ASN A 218 -14.58 -6.58 17.08
C ASN A 218 -13.44 -5.72 16.52
N LYS A 219 -13.71 -4.42 16.30
CA LYS A 219 -12.73 -3.46 15.81
C LYS A 219 -11.46 -3.42 16.70
N ILE A 220 -11.61 -3.68 17.99
CA ILE A 220 -10.52 -3.62 18.99
C ILE A 220 -9.52 -4.77 18.81
N ASN A 221 -9.95 -5.91 18.31
CA ASN A 221 -9.12 -7.12 18.20
C ASN A 221 -8.45 -7.30 16.82
N GLY A 222 -8.49 -6.29 15.94
CA GLY A 222 -7.66 -6.26 14.73
C GLY A 222 -7.94 -7.36 13.70
N ASN A 223 -9.12 -7.96 13.66
CA ASN A 223 -9.50 -8.86 12.59
C ASN A 223 -9.63 -8.06 11.29
N GLY A 224 -8.59 -8.10 10.44
CA GLY A 224 -8.47 -7.32 9.20
C GLY A 224 -9.63 -7.44 8.20
N ASN A 225 -10.54 -8.40 8.42
CA ASN A 225 -11.73 -8.60 7.59
C ASN A 225 -12.88 -7.62 7.88
N SER A 226 -12.91 -6.96 9.05
CA SER A 226 -14.01 -6.05 9.41
C SER A 226 -14.09 -4.83 8.49
N ASN A 227 -12.93 -4.28 8.14
CA ASN A 227 -12.80 -3.09 7.29
C ASN A 227 -13.29 -3.35 5.87
N THR A 228 -12.83 -4.44 5.26
CA THR A 228 -13.23 -4.87 3.91
C THR A 228 -14.71 -5.27 3.87
N SER A 229 -15.20 -5.97 4.89
CA SER A 229 -16.60 -6.42 4.96
C SER A 229 -17.58 -5.25 5.05
N LEU A 230 -17.30 -4.23 5.87
CA LEU A 230 -18.10 -3.02 5.95
C LEU A 230 -18.11 -2.27 4.60
N TYR A 231 -16.94 -2.09 3.99
CA TYR A 231 -16.83 -1.43 2.70
C TYR A 231 -17.63 -2.15 1.60
N ASN A 232 -17.48 -3.48 1.50
CA ASN A 232 -18.20 -4.29 0.52
C ASN A 232 -19.72 -4.24 0.74
N ALA A 233 -20.20 -4.24 2.00
CA ALA A 233 -21.61 -4.09 2.30
C ALA A 233 -22.15 -2.73 1.87
N ILE A 234 -21.42 -1.63 2.13
CA ILE A 234 -21.79 -0.27 1.70
C ILE A 234 -21.82 -0.18 0.17
N CYS A 235 -20.78 -0.67 -0.54
CA CYS A 235 -20.77 -0.69 -1.99
C CYS A 235 -21.97 -1.43 -2.56
N THR A 236 -22.30 -2.59 -1.99
CA THR A 236 -23.45 -3.40 -2.42
C THR A 236 -24.76 -2.67 -2.24
N CYS A 237 -25.01 -2.04 -1.09
CA CYS A 237 -26.22 -1.26 -0.85
C CYS A 237 -26.34 -0.08 -1.82
N LEU A 238 -25.27 0.67 -2.03
CA LEU A 238 -25.25 1.81 -2.96
C LEU A 238 -25.48 1.37 -4.41
N ALA A 239 -24.85 0.28 -4.85
CA ALA A 239 -25.04 -0.28 -6.20
C ALA A 239 -26.47 -0.75 -6.44
N CYS A 240 -27.14 -1.26 -5.40
CA CYS A 240 -28.52 -1.76 -5.47
C CYS A 240 -29.60 -0.70 -5.18
N HIS A 241 -29.24 0.55 -4.90
CA HIS A 241 -30.17 1.61 -4.50
C HIS A 241 -31.03 1.24 -3.26
N ASP A 242 -30.43 0.53 -2.31
CA ASP A 242 -31.12 0.05 -1.12
C ASP A 242 -30.73 0.86 0.12
N ASP A 243 -31.37 1.99 0.28
CA ASP A 243 -31.10 2.93 1.37
C ASP A 243 -31.52 2.35 2.73
N SER A 244 -32.56 1.50 2.78
CA SER A 244 -33.00 0.89 4.03
C SER A 244 -31.99 -0.10 4.59
N THR A 245 -31.45 -0.95 3.74
CA THR A 245 -30.39 -1.89 4.12
C THR A 245 -29.06 -1.15 4.41
N LEU A 246 -28.77 -0.07 3.70
CA LEU A 246 -27.61 0.78 3.99
C LEU A 246 -27.69 1.36 5.41
N GLU A 247 -28.82 1.89 5.81
CA GLU A 247 -29.02 2.41 7.18
C GLU A 247 -28.83 1.32 8.26
N GLU A 248 -29.25 0.09 8.00
CA GLU A 248 -29.00 -1.03 8.90
C GLU A 248 -27.51 -1.37 9.03
N VAL A 249 -26.79 -1.41 7.89
CA VAL A 249 -25.33 -1.60 7.86
C VAL A 249 -24.62 -0.51 8.63
N LEU A 250 -25.01 0.75 8.44
CA LEU A 250 -24.39 1.89 9.13
C LEU A 250 -24.69 1.91 10.64
N ARG A 251 -25.93 1.54 11.03
CA ARG A 251 -26.30 1.38 12.44
C ARG A 251 -25.43 0.30 13.12
N LYS A 252 -25.21 -0.83 12.44
CA LYS A 252 -24.33 -1.88 12.95
C LYS A 252 -22.88 -1.38 13.06
N ALA A 253 -22.37 -0.66 12.07
CA ALA A 253 -21.02 -0.09 12.11
C ALA A 253 -20.83 0.83 13.33
N ARG A 254 -21.79 1.69 13.64
CA ARG A 254 -21.78 2.55 14.85
C ARG A 254 -21.74 1.72 16.12
N ASN A 255 -22.55 0.66 16.19
CA ASN A 255 -22.56 -0.26 17.34
C ASN A 255 -21.21 -1.00 17.52
N GLU A 256 -20.49 -1.24 16.42
CA GLU A 256 -19.14 -1.82 16.39
C GLU A 256 -18.02 -0.77 16.61
N LYS A 257 -18.40 0.44 17.05
CA LYS A 257 -17.48 1.55 17.41
C LYS A 257 -16.70 2.14 16.21
N TRP A 258 -17.23 2.07 15.01
CA TRP A 258 -16.72 2.86 13.90
C TRP A 258 -17.06 4.33 14.13
N SER A 259 -16.10 5.23 13.94
CA SER A 259 -16.35 6.66 14.04
C SER A 259 -17.17 7.17 12.83
N GLU A 260 -17.92 8.26 13.02
CA GLU A 260 -18.69 8.87 11.91
C GLU A 260 -17.78 9.33 10.76
N SER A 261 -16.54 9.75 11.05
CA SER A 261 -15.56 10.11 10.01
C SER A 261 -15.13 8.90 9.17
N GLU A 262 -14.85 7.76 9.80
CA GLU A 262 -14.51 6.52 9.10
C GLU A 262 -15.67 6.01 8.23
N ILE A 263 -16.90 6.05 8.77
CA ILE A 263 -18.12 5.67 8.05
C ILE A 263 -18.34 6.58 6.85
N ARG A 264 -18.26 7.90 7.03
CA ARG A 264 -18.39 8.88 5.95
C ARG A 264 -17.38 8.64 4.84
N THR A 265 -16.12 8.45 5.19
CA THR A 265 -15.05 8.16 4.23
C THR A 265 -15.36 6.91 3.41
N LYS A 266 -15.85 5.84 4.05
CA LYS A 266 -16.23 4.61 3.33
C LYS A 266 -17.38 4.82 2.38
N ILE A 267 -18.40 5.60 2.76
CA ILE A 267 -19.53 5.95 1.90
C ILE A 267 -19.05 6.75 0.69
N GLU A 268 -18.20 7.74 0.88
CA GLU A 268 -17.63 8.55 -0.21
C GLU A 268 -16.81 7.71 -1.18
N CYS A 269 -15.95 6.82 -0.67
CA CYS A 269 -15.19 5.88 -1.49
C CYS A 269 -16.10 4.93 -2.26
N ALA A 270 -17.11 4.37 -1.59
CA ALA A 270 -18.06 3.47 -2.21
C ALA A 270 -18.90 4.19 -3.30
N ARG A 271 -19.32 5.42 -3.09
CA ARG A 271 -20.02 6.23 -4.11
C ARG A 271 -19.16 6.46 -5.35
N ARG A 272 -17.88 6.81 -5.17
CA ARG A 272 -16.94 6.93 -6.30
C ARG A 272 -16.78 5.61 -7.04
N PHE A 273 -16.65 4.51 -6.31
CA PHE A 273 -16.50 3.18 -6.89
C PHE A 273 -17.71 2.73 -7.69
N VAL A 274 -18.94 2.98 -7.21
CA VAL A 274 -20.18 2.61 -7.93
C VAL A 274 -20.62 3.66 -8.95
N GLY A 275 -19.84 4.73 -9.19
CA GLY A 275 -20.10 5.73 -10.21
C GLY A 275 -21.19 6.75 -9.83
N ARG A 276 -21.29 7.11 -8.56
CA ARG A 276 -22.30 8.05 -8.01
C ARG A 276 -21.68 9.24 -7.30
#